data_de3f7b5a6c36715f986e72c35949111d
#
_entry.id   de3f7b5a6c36715f986e72c35949111d
#
_cell.length_a   1.000
_cell.length_b   1.000
_cell.length_c   1.000
_cell.angle_alpha   90.00
_cell.angle_beta   90.00
_cell.angle_gamma   90.00
#
_symmetry.space_group_name_H-M   'P 1'
#
loop_
_entity.id
_entity.type
_entity.pdbx_description
1 polymer ?
#
loop_
_entity_poly.entity_id
_entity_poly.type
_entity_poly.pdbx_seq_one_letter_code
_entity_poly.pdbx_strand_id
1 'polypeptide(L)'
;MKKIGLILIVLLFSQTVFAAEDTGFYFGFYGGYLIPQTMTMSEPYYGDTDATLENGYLVGVKSGWLTPFTNKIMAMEMEYNYIFDADFDKSKVVNLAGRGLNTLDGNIRVHAFLFNIKARYPEGLVHPYAGFGLGYSYFQMGDITARQYGTGFVIDIISGGSGGAFCYQLMAGLDLDIAPHMSLGIGYKYFVARPTIKEDTFRGNDYDLDYRASIISLGLTFTF
;
A
#
# COMPACT_ATOMS: atom_id res chain seq x y z
N MET A 1 0.96 28.63 11.77
CA MET A 1 2.04 28.05 12.59
C MET A 1 2.36 26.57 12.28
N LYS A 2 1.43 25.74 11.75
CA LYS A 2 1.70 24.31 11.43
C LYS A 2 2.61 24.07 10.22
N LYS A 3 2.70 25.00 9.27
CA LYS A 3 3.56 24.86 8.07
C LYS A 3 5.04 25.16 8.32
N ILE A 4 5.38 25.91 9.36
CA ILE A 4 6.76 26.28 9.72
C ILE A 4 7.48 25.08 10.36
N GLY A 5 6.75 24.25 11.12
CA GLY A 5 7.34 23.05 11.76
C GLY A 5 7.83 22.00 10.77
N LEU A 6 7.11 21.79 9.66
CA LEU A 6 7.49 20.82 8.63
C LEU A 6 8.76 21.24 7.88
N ILE A 7 8.89 22.54 7.57
CA ILE A 7 10.08 23.12 6.92
C ILE A 7 11.29 23.03 7.85
N LEU A 8 11.11 23.26 9.15
CA LEU A 8 12.18 23.16 10.13
C LEU A 8 12.70 21.74 10.32
N ILE A 9 11.82 20.73 10.27
CA ILE A 9 12.19 19.31 10.32
C ILE A 9 13.00 18.93 9.07
N VAL A 10 12.58 19.35 7.88
CA VAL A 10 13.33 19.10 6.63
C VAL A 10 14.70 19.80 6.66
N LEU A 11 14.80 21.02 7.19
CA LEU A 11 16.06 21.75 7.34
C LEU A 11 17.00 21.16 8.40
N LEU A 12 16.48 20.59 9.49
CA LEU A 12 17.29 19.90 10.50
C LEU A 12 17.88 18.59 9.96
N PHE A 13 17.14 17.87 9.12
CA PHE A 13 17.66 16.69 8.43
C PHE A 13 18.73 17.03 7.38
N SER A 14 18.66 18.20 6.75
CA SER A 14 19.64 18.62 5.73
C SER A 14 21.02 18.96 6.28
N GLN A 15 21.15 19.27 7.56
CA GLN A 15 22.42 19.64 8.18
C GLN A 15 23.29 18.43 8.57
N THR A 16 22.68 17.26 8.80
CA THR A 16 23.41 16.03 9.17
C THR A 16 23.90 15.23 7.95
N VAL A 17 23.45 15.60 6.76
CA VAL A 17 23.71 14.89 5.49
C VAL A 17 25.13 15.12 4.95
N PHE A 18 25.80 16.23 5.36
CA PHE A 18 27.08 16.63 4.76
C PHE A 18 28.36 16.10 5.45
N ALA A 19 28.26 15.32 6.53
CA ALA A 19 29.41 14.91 7.33
C ALA A 19 29.48 13.41 7.66
N ALA A 20 28.65 12.56 7.09
CA ALA A 20 28.68 11.12 7.37
C ALA A 20 29.58 10.42 6.34
N GLU A 21 30.67 9.79 6.78
CA GLU A 21 31.23 8.64 6.08
C GLU A 21 30.09 7.72 5.67
N ASP A 22 30.15 7.13 4.48
CA ASP A 22 29.13 6.22 3.89
C ASP A 22 28.60 5.21 4.93
N THR A 23 27.63 5.66 5.71
CA THR A 23 27.05 4.89 6.82
C THR A 23 26.11 3.81 6.34
N GLY A 24 25.73 3.86 5.05
CA GLY A 24 24.76 2.96 4.44
C GLY A 24 23.30 3.28 4.79
N PHE A 25 23.04 4.34 5.57
CA PHE A 25 21.66 4.79 5.78
C PHE A 25 21.11 5.43 4.51
N TYR A 26 19.83 5.19 4.26
CA TYR A 26 19.15 5.80 3.13
C TYR A 26 17.71 6.19 3.48
N PHE A 27 17.22 7.18 2.74
CA PHE A 27 15.83 7.62 2.75
C PHE A 27 15.33 7.72 1.30
N GLY A 28 14.07 7.38 1.08
CA GLY A 28 13.49 7.47 -0.25
C GLY A 28 12.00 7.72 -0.22
N PHE A 29 11.50 8.17 -1.37
CA PHE A 29 10.07 8.31 -1.64
C PHE A 29 9.76 7.71 -3.00
N TYR A 30 8.53 7.25 -3.18
CA TYR A 30 8.11 6.62 -4.42
C TYR A 30 6.60 6.77 -4.63
N GLY A 31 6.22 6.70 -5.88
CA GLY A 31 4.84 6.52 -6.30
C GLY A 31 4.67 5.15 -6.94
N GLY A 32 3.46 4.62 -6.93
CA GLY A 32 3.16 3.34 -7.55
C GLY A 32 1.77 3.28 -8.13
N TYR A 33 1.66 2.44 -9.16
CA TYR A 33 0.40 2.04 -9.76
C TYR A 33 0.00 0.70 -9.19
N LEU A 34 -1.22 0.63 -8.66
CA LEU A 34 -1.76 -0.51 -7.96
C LEU A 34 -2.78 -1.21 -8.83
N ILE A 35 -2.59 -2.52 -9.00
CA ILE A 35 -3.47 -3.42 -9.72
C ILE A 35 -4.03 -4.40 -8.69
N PRO A 36 -5.24 -4.15 -8.16
CA PRO A 36 -5.86 -5.06 -7.19
C PRO A 36 -6.26 -6.35 -7.88
N GLN A 37 -6.22 -7.44 -7.12
CA GLN A 37 -6.86 -8.69 -7.52
C GLN A 37 -8.32 -8.67 -7.09
N THR A 38 -9.14 -9.58 -7.63
CA THR A 38 -10.51 -9.77 -7.16
C THR A 38 -10.52 -9.96 -5.65
N MET A 39 -11.28 -9.16 -4.96
CA MET A 39 -11.41 -9.18 -3.51
C MET A 39 -12.64 -10.01 -3.14
N THR A 40 -12.46 -10.97 -2.25
CA THR A 40 -13.58 -11.71 -1.67
C THR A 40 -14.00 -11.04 -0.38
N MET A 41 -15.27 -10.67 -0.28
CA MET A 41 -15.90 -10.15 0.94
C MET A 41 -16.77 -11.25 1.51
N SER A 42 -16.47 -11.68 2.74
CA SER A 42 -17.24 -12.70 3.44
C SER A 42 -18.16 -12.07 4.47
N GLU A 43 -19.43 -12.30 4.32
CA GLU A 43 -20.49 -11.89 5.26
C GLU A 43 -21.06 -13.09 6.02
N PRO A 44 -21.28 -12.97 7.34
CA PRO A 44 -21.81 -14.09 8.15
C PRO A 44 -23.20 -14.60 7.72
N TYR A 45 -24.02 -13.73 7.09
CA TYR A 45 -25.42 -14.04 6.74
C TYR A 45 -25.67 -14.26 5.24
N TYR A 46 -24.85 -13.67 4.37
CA TYR A 46 -25.08 -13.67 2.91
C TYR A 46 -24.01 -14.43 2.13
N GLY A 47 -22.97 -14.92 2.82
CA GLY A 47 -21.88 -15.69 2.20
C GLY A 47 -20.86 -14.83 1.46
N ASP A 48 -20.07 -15.47 0.62
CA ASP A 48 -18.96 -14.83 -0.07
C ASP A 48 -19.43 -14.07 -1.31
N THR A 49 -18.94 -12.86 -1.46
CA THR A 49 -19.18 -12.01 -2.65
C THR A 49 -17.84 -11.56 -3.22
N ASP A 50 -17.61 -11.84 -4.48
CA ASP A 50 -16.45 -11.38 -5.19
C ASP A 50 -16.67 -9.97 -5.74
N ALA A 51 -15.85 -9.02 -5.28
CA ALA A 51 -15.86 -7.64 -5.74
C ALA A 51 -14.56 -7.35 -6.49
N THR A 52 -14.66 -6.65 -7.60
CA THR A 52 -13.51 -6.16 -8.36
C THR A 52 -13.27 -4.70 -8.00
N LEU A 53 -12.02 -4.36 -7.69
CA LEU A 53 -11.60 -2.99 -7.48
C LEU A 53 -11.01 -2.42 -8.78
N GLU A 54 -11.16 -1.11 -8.99
CA GLU A 54 -10.43 -0.38 -10.01
C GLU A 54 -8.94 -0.26 -9.63
N ASN A 55 -8.11 0.01 -10.64
CA ASN A 55 -6.70 0.25 -10.41
C ASN A 55 -6.54 1.56 -9.62
N GLY A 56 -5.67 1.52 -8.62
CA GLY A 56 -5.41 2.66 -7.75
C GLY A 56 -3.98 3.14 -7.83
N TYR A 57 -3.67 4.07 -6.94
CA TYR A 57 -2.33 4.64 -6.80
C TYR A 57 -1.86 4.53 -5.37
N LEU A 58 -0.54 4.58 -5.20
CA LEU A 58 0.05 4.73 -3.89
C LEU A 58 1.16 5.76 -3.89
N VAL A 59 1.38 6.36 -2.74
CA VAL A 59 2.60 7.09 -2.44
C VAL A 59 3.23 6.48 -1.19
N GLY A 60 4.55 6.43 -1.17
CA GLY A 60 5.26 5.83 -0.06
C GLY A 60 6.56 6.54 0.27
N VAL A 61 6.97 6.39 1.51
CA VAL A 61 8.29 6.78 1.99
C VAL A 61 8.97 5.58 2.61
N LYS A 62 10.28 5.52 2.48
CA LYS A 62 11.10 4.45 3.02
C LYS A 62 12.35 5.02 3.67
N SER A 63 12.79 4.39 4.74
CA SER A 63 14.06 4.66 5.40
C SER A 63 14.71 3.34 5.75
N GLY A 64 15.99 3.19 5.47
CA GLY A 64 16.65 1.92 5.67
C GLY A 64 18.14 2.03 5.87
N TRP A 65 18.73 0.87 6.04
CA TRP A 65 20.15 0.72 6.29
C TRP A 65 20.71 -0.45 5.48
N LEU A 66 21.69 -0.15 4.63
CA LEU A 66 22.52 -1.13 3.94
C LEU A 66 23.53 -1.67 4.94
N THR A 67 23.44 -2.95 5.30
CA THR A 67 24.24 -3.51 6.38
C THR A 67 25.72 -3.65 5.99
N PRO A 68 26.68 -2.95 6.65
CA PRO A 68 28.09 -3.01 6.28
C PRO A 68 28.70 -4.40 6.48
N PHE A 69 28.24 -5.14 7.49
CA PHE A 69 28.74 -6.48 7.80
C PHE A 69 28.37 -7.54 6.75
N THR A 70 27.46 -7.23 5.81
CA THR A 70 27.13 -8.06 4.65
C THR A 70 27.69 -7.50 3.34
N ASN A 71 28.65 -6.58 3.40
CA ASN A 71 29.14 -5.83 2.24
C ASN A 71 28.01 -5.15 1.45
N LYS A 72 27.01 -4.59 2.16
CA LYS A 72 25.83 -3.90 1.60
C LYS A 72 24.93 -4.80 0.72
N ILE A 73 25.08 -6.14 0.84
CA ILE A 73 24.18 -7.10 0.19
C ILE A 73 22.79 -7.08 0.82
N MET A 74 22.71 -6.94 2.15
CA MET A 74 21.44 -6.89 2.86
C MET A 74 21.05 -5.45 3.21
N ALA A 75 19.76 -5.18 3.13
CA ALA A 75 19.16 -3.95 3.62
C ALA A 75 17.98 -4.25 4.54
N MET A 76 17.89 -3.47 5.61
CA MET A 76 16.73 -3.41 6.49
C MET A 76 16.02 -2.08 6.24
N GLU A 77 14.70 -2.10 6.05
CA GLU A 77 13.95 -0.92 5.63
C GLU A 77 12.63 -0.82 6.39
N MET A 78 12.32 0.36 6.88
CA MET A 78 10.98 0.74 7.32
C MET A 78 10.29 1.48 6.19
N GLU A 79 9.04 1.11 5.94
CA GLU A 79 8.26 1.61 4.82
C GLU A 79 6.87 2.03 5.30
N TYR A 80 6.41 3.18 4.83
CA TYR A 80 5.03 3.61 4.97
C TYR A 80 4.42 3.83 3.60
N ASN A 81 3.25 3.22 3.38
CA ASN A 81 2.45 3.33 2.16
C ASN A 81 1.10 3.96 2.46
N TYR A 82 0.69 4.88 1.61
CA TYR A 82 -0.67 5.37 1.52
C TYR A 82 -1.25 5.00 0.15
N ILE A 83 -2.27 4.15 0.15
CA ILE A 83 -3.00 3.69 -1.04
C ILE A 83 -4.31 4.46 -1.12
N PHE A 84 -4.61 5.00 -2.29
CA PHE A 84 -5.80 5.79 -2.59
C PHE A 84 -6.34 5.46 -3.97
N ASP A 85 -7.57 5.88 -4.24
CA ASP A 85 -8.30 5.63 -5.50
C ASP A 85 -8.47 4.13 -5.82
N ALA A 86 -8.51 3.27 -4.80
CA ALA A 86 -8.87 1.86 -4.94
C ALA A 86 -10.40 1.72 -4.82
N ASP A 87 -11.13 2.26 -5.79
CA ASP A 87 -12.59 2.27 -5.82
C ASP A 87 -13.16 0.94 -6.30
N PHE A 88 -14.44 0.68 -6.01
CA PHE A 88 -15.13 -0.46 -6.61
C PHE A 88 -15.39 -0.23 -8.10
N ASP A 89 -15.15 -1.26 -8.93
CA ASP A 89 -15.36 -1.19 -10.37
C ASP A 89 -16.88 -1.16 -10.68
N LYS A 90 -17.37 0.05 -10.96
CA LYS A 90 -18.78 0.30 -11.29
C LYS A 90 -19.24 -0.35 -12.60
N SER A 91 -18.30 -0.80 -13.44
CA SER A 91 -18.61 -1.52 -14.69
C SER A 91 -18.94 -2.99 -14.45
N LYS A 92 -18.57 -3.53 -13.29
CA LYS A 92 -18.79 -4.92 -12.92
C LYS A 92 -20.10 -5.09 -12.17
N VAL A 93 -20.85 -6.09 -12.60
CA VAL A 93 -22.12 -6.46 -11.97
C VAL A 93 -21.85 -7.60 -10.99
N VAL A 94 -22.22 -7.38 -9.74
CA VAL A 94 -22.10 -8.35 -8.65
C VAL A 94 -23.48 -8.91 -8.32
N ASN A 95 -23.56 -10.21 -8.10
CA ASN A 95 -24.80 -10.83 -7.64
C ASN A 95 -24.79 -10.84 -6.10
N LEU A 96 -25.50 -9.89 -5.51
CA LEU A 96 -25.68 -9.87 -4.06
C LEU A 96 -26.76 -10.88 -3.67
N ALA A 97 -26.42 -11.84 -2.83
CA ALA A 97 -27.33 -12.89 -2.39
C ALA A 97 -28.67 -12.33 -1.89
N GLY A 98 -29.74 -12.69 -2.56
CA GLY A 98 -31.10 -12.22 -2.24
C GLY A 98 -31.48 -10.81 -2.72
N ARG A 99 -30.57 -10.06 -3.35
CA ARG A 99 -30.78 -8.66 -3.82
C ARG A 99 -30.62 -8.49 -5.34
N GLY A 100 -30.30 -9.58 -6.06
CA GLY A 100 -30.14 -9.56 -7.51
C GLY A 100 -28.81 -8.96 -7.99
N LEU A 101 -28.80 -8.60 -9.29
CA LEU A 101 -27.61 -8.02 -9.93
C LEU A 101 -27.45 -6.54 -9.58
N ASN A 102 -26.29 -6.13 -9.10
CA ASN A 102 -26.00 -4.77 -8.68
C ASN A 102 -24.60 -4.34 -9.12
N THR A 103 -24.39 -3.04 -9.28
CA THR A 103 -23.06 -2.42 -9.35
C THR A 103 -22.72 -1.79 -8.01
N LEU A 104 -21.49 -1.94 -7.54
CA LEU A 104 -21.03 -1.35 -6.28
C LEU A 104 -20.36 -0.01 -6.52
N ASP A 105 -20.55 0.93 -5.59
CA ASP A 105 -19.89 2.22 -5.53
C ASP A 105 -19.38 2.45 -4.10
N GLY A 106 -18.11 2.70 -3.95
CA GLY A 106 -17.45 2.93 -2.67
C GLY A 106 -15.94 3.05 -2.86
N ASN A 107 -15.26 3.56 -1.87
CA ASN A 107 -13.80 3.76 -1.92
C ASN A 107 -13.11 3.07 -0.74
N ILE A 108 -11.87 2.64 -0.99
CA ILE A 108 -11.01 2.04 0.03
C ILE A 108 -9.70 2.83 0.08
N ARG A 109 -9.29 3.20 1.29
CA ARG A 109 -7.99 3.81 1.57
C ARG A 109 -7.22 2.89 2.51
N VAL A 110 -5.92 2.75 2.26
CA VAL A 110 -5.09 1.87 3.08
C VAL A 110 -3.83 2.61 3.53
N HIS A 111 -3.56 2.56 4.81
CA HIS A 111 -2.29 2.97 5.42
C HIS A 111 -1.54 1.71 5.82
N ALA A 112 -0.33 1.49 5.32
CA ALA A 112 0.46 0.32 5.66
C ALA A 112 1.84 0.72 6.16
N PHE A 113 2.23 0.16 7.31
CA PHE A 113 3.56 0.26 7.90
C PHE A 113 4.23 -1.09 7.81
N LEU A 114 5.38 -1.17 7.17
CA LEU A 114 6.09 -2.42 6.92
C LEU A 114 7.55 -2.31 7.33
N PHE A 115 8.07 -3.43 7.82
CA PHE A 115 9.49 -3.68 7.98
C PHE A 115 9.92 -4.68 6.90
N ASN A 116 10.89 -4.29 6.10
CA ASN A 116 11.37 -5.04 4.94
C ASN A 116 12.80 -5.53 5.18
N ILE A 117 13.08 -6.71 4.69
CA ILE A 117 14.44 -7.23 4.52
C ILE A 117 14.63 -7.47 3.03
N LYS A 118 15.70 -6.89 2.48
CA LYS A 118 16.05 -7.00 1.06
C LYS A 118 17.45 -7.57 0.89
N ALA A 119 17.62 -8.43 -0.10
CA ALA A 119 18.91 -8.79 -0.67
C ALA A 119 19.11 -7.96 -1.93
N ARG A 120 20.25 -7.26 -2.02
CA ARG A 120 20.59 -6.34 -3.11
C ARG A 120 21.98 -6.71 -3.65
N TYR A 121 22.15 -6.70 -4.96
CA TYR A 121 23.47 -6.81 -5.56
C TYR A 121 24.24 -5.49 -5.34
N PRO A 122 25.41 -5.49 -4.69
CA PRO A 122 26.05 -4.27 -4.22
C PRO A 122 26.95 -3.57 -5.25
N GLU A 123 27.37 -4.27 -6.31
CA GLU A 123 28.36 -3.78 -7.26
C GLU A 123 27.74 -3.15 -8.50
N GLY A 124 28.46 -2.18 -9.10
CA GLY A 124 28.08 -1.54 -10.36
C GLY A 124 27.10 -0.39 -10.19
N LEU A 125 26.48 0.03 -11.29
CA LEU A 125 25.49 1.11 -11.33
C LEU A 125 24.06 0.63 -11.17
N VAL A 126 23.82 -0.65 -11.45
CA VAL A 126 22.49 -1.26 -11.41
C VAL A 126 22.46 -2.30 -10.30
N HIS A 127 21.54 -2.15 -9.38
CA HIS A 127 21.44 -2.96 -8.19
C HIS A 127 20.09 -3.71 -8.17
N PRO A 128 20.03 -4.91 -8.78
CA PRO A 128 18.85 -5.75 -8.63
C PRO A 128 18.67 -6.15 -7.16
N TYR A 129 17.43 -6.16 -6.72
CA TYR A 129 17.08 -6.57 -5.38
C TYR A 129 15.84 -7.45 -5.37
N ALA A 130 15.74 -8.27 -4.33
CA ALA A 130 14.53 -8.98 -3.95
C ALA A 130 14.41 -8.96 -2.43
N GLY A 131 13.17 -9.06 -1.94
CA GLY A 131 12.95 -8.99 -0.50
C GLY A 131 11.53 -9.34 -0.11
N PHE A 132 11.33 -9.34 1.18
CA PHE A 132 10.02 -9.50 1.78
C PHE A 132 9.83 -8.51 2.93
N GLY A 133 8.58 -8.19 3.21
CA GLY A 133 8.20 -7.31 4.31
C GLY A 133 7.03 -7.86 5.10
N LEU A 134 7.02 -7.53 6.38
CA LEU A 134 5.92 -7.79 7.30
C LEU A 134 5.51 -6.48 7.95
N GLY A 135 4.22 -6.32 8.23
CA GLY A 135 3.75 -5.07 8.79
C GLY A 135 2.32 -5.11 9.28
N TYR A 136 1.80 -3.91 9.47
CA TYR A 136 0.42 -3.68 9.86
C TYR A 136 -0.21 -2.66 8.94
N SER A 137 -1.42 -2.98 8.47
CA SER A 137 -2.21 -2.12 7.60
C SER A 137 -3.51 -1.72 8.28
N TYR A 138 -3.92 -0.47 8.04
CA TYR A 138 -5.18 0.09 8.50
C TYR A 138 -6.00 0.49 7.28
N PHE A 139 -7.18 -0.11 7.18
CA PHE A 139 -8.14 0.08 6.10
C PHE A 139 -9.22 1.04 6.55
N GLN A 140 -9.55 1.98 5.69
CA GLN A 140 -10.70 2.87 5.82
C GLN A 140 -11.57 2.67 4.59
N MET A 141 -12.80 2.23 4.81
CA MET A 141 -13.79 2.02 3.78
C MET A 141 -14.87 3.10 3.90
N GLY A 142 -15.18 3.78 2.80
CA GLY A 142 -16.30 4.69 2.72
C GLY A 142 -17.63 3.94 2.64
N ASP A 143 -18.72 4.70 2.59
CA ASP A 143 -20.07 4.12 2.39
C ASP A 143 -20.09 3.35 1.08
N ILE A 144 -20.62 2.12 1.13
CA ILE A 144 -20.82 1.30 -0.07
C ILE A 144 -22.30 1.32 -0.43
N THR A 145 -22.56 1.79 -1.63
CA THR A 145 -23.90 1.79 -2.22
C THR A 145 -23.98 0.76 -3.34
N ALA A 146 -25.10 0.06 -3.43
CA ALA A 146 -25.43 -0.79 -4.56
C ALA A 146 -26.47 -0.15 -5.42
N ARG A 147 -26.22 -0.14 -6.73
CA ARG A 147 -27.19 0.27 -7.72
C ARG A 147 -27.71 -0.97 -8.45
N GLN A 148 -29.01 -1.24 -8.30
CA GLN A 148 -29.65 -2.38 -8.97
C GLN A 148 -29.61 -2.22 -10.48
N TYR A 149 -29.11 -3.26 -11.17
CA TYR A 149 -29.01 -3.29 -12.61
C TYR A 149 -30.44 -3.35 -13.24
N GLY A 150 -30.71 -2.46 -14.19
CA GLY A 150 -31.98 -2.38 -14.89
C GLY A 150 -33.03 -1.44 -14.30
N THR A 151 -33.09 -1.25 -12.98
CA THR A 151 -34.04 -0.33 -12.33
C THR A 151 -33.42 0.99 -11.92
N GLY A 152 -32.09 1.00 -11.72
CA GLY A 152 -31.34 2.18 -11.23
C GLY A 152 -31.59 2.49 -9.75
N PHE A 153 -32.32 1.64 -9.02
CA PHE A 153 -32.57 1.83 -7.60
C PHE A 153 -31.28 1.72 -6.80
N VAL A 154 -31.02 2.69 -5.93
CA VAL A 154 -29.80 2.75 -5.09
C VAL A 154 -30.15 2.33 -3.67
N ILE A 155 -29.35 1.43 -3.12
CA ILE A 155 -29.48 0.92 -1.75
C ILE A 155 -28.14 1.14 -1.05
N ASP A 156 -28.17 1.72 0.13
CA ASP A 156 -27.02 1.75 1.01
C ASP A 156 -26.82 0.35 1.60
N ILE A 157 -25.64 -0.26 1.32
CA ILE A 157 -25.35 -1.62 1.77
C ILE A 157 -24.53 -1.57 3.07
N ILE A 158 -23.50 -0.75 3.11
CA ILE A 158 -22.56 -0.65 4.21
C ILE A 158 -22.35 0.84 4.49
N SER A 159 -22.56 1.24 5.73
CA SER A 159 -22.24 2.58 6.21
C SER A 159 -20.81 2.58 6.67
N GLY A 160 -19.87 2.84 5.80
CA GLY A 160 -18.46 3.01 6.13
C GLY A 160 -17.92 2.08 7.20
N GLY A 161 -16.63 2.05 7.33
CA GLY A 161 -16.02 1.24 8.37
C GLY A 161 -14.50 1.29 8.36
N SER A 162 -13.91 0.74 9.39
CA SER A 162 -12.45 0.65 9.44
C SER A 162 -12.00 -0.65 10.09
N GLY A 163 -10.81 -1.08 9.72
CA GLY A 163 -10.23 -2.29 10.29
C GLY A 163 -8.72 -2.33 10.06
N GLY A 164 -8.05 -3.07 10.91
CA GLY A 164 -6.63 -3.26 10.78
C GLY A 164 -6.25 -4.72 10.69
N ALA A 165 -5.16 -5.01 10.00
CA ALA A 165 -4.64 -6.36 9.85
C ALA A 165 -3.13 -6.40 9.73
N PHE A 166 -2.56 -7.52 10.12
CA PHE A 166 -1.21 -7.86 9.69
C PHE A 166 -1.17 -7.98 8.16
N CYS A 167 -0.12 -7.44 7.58
CA CYS A 167 0.12 -7.51 6.15
C CYS A 167 1.53 -8.02 5.86
N TYR A 168 1.69 -8.54 4.65
CA TYR A 168 3.00 -8.89 4.15
C TYR A 168 3.14 -8.49 2.68
N GLN A 169 4.39 -8.32 2.25
CA GLN A 169 4.69 -8.08 0.85
C GLN A 169 5.92 -8.85 0.41
N LEU A 170 5.89 -9.27 -0.85
CA LEU A 170 7.07 -9.73 -1.59
C LEU A 170 7.47 -8.61 -2.55
N MET A 171 8.75 -8.38 -2.73
CA MET A 171 9.23 -7.32 -3.59
C MET A 171 10.42 -7.75 -4.42
N ALA A 172 10.53 -7.22 -5.62
CA ALA A 172 11.70 -7.30 -6.47
C ALA A 172 11.83 -6.03 -7.31
N GLY A 173 13.04 -5.66 -7.68
CA GLY A 173 13.24 -4.46 -8.48
C GLY A 173 14.69 -4.21 -8.82
N LEU A 174 14.92 -3.02 -9.37
CA LEU A 174 16.22 -2.52 -9.79
C LEU A 174 16.37 -1.10 -9.24
N ASP A 175 17.48 -0.82 -8.58
CA ASP A 175 17.92 0.54 -8.26
C ASP A 175 19.07 0.91 -9.20
N LEU A 176 19.00 2.07 -9.85
CA LEU A 176 20.01 2.62 -10.73
C LEU A 176 20.62 3.84 -10.07
N ASP A 177 21.92 3.82 -9.82
CA ASP A 177 22.64 4.96 -9.29
C ASP A 177 22.80 6.04 -10.37
N ILE A 178 22.14 7.18 -10.17
CA ILE A 178 22.15 8.34 -11.08
C ILE A 178 23.08 9.45 -10.62
N ALA A 179 23.47 9.41 -9.34
CA ALA A 179 24.49 10.28 -8.75
C ALA A 179 25.13 9.56 -7.53
N PRO A 180 26.26 10.05 -6.99
CA PRO A 180 26.98 9.38 -5.89
C PRO A 180 26.13 9.01 -4.68
N HIS A 181 25.09 9.79 -4.40
CA HIS A 181 24.21 9.60 -3.25
C HIS A 181 22.73 9.50 -3.64
N MET A 182 22.42 9.22 -4.91
CA MET A 182 21.06 9.21 -5.41
C MET A 182 20.83 8.08 -6.39
N SER A 183 19.80 7.28 -6.14
CA SER A 183 19.39 6.17 -7.01
C SER A 183 17.93 6.34 -7.45
N LEU A 184 17.67 5.99 -8.71
CA LEU A 184 16.32 5.83 -9.27
C LEU A 184 15.94 4.35 -9.20
N GLY A 185 14.82 4.04 -8.55
CA GLY A 185 14.36 2.66 -8.38
C GLY A 185 13.08 2.38 -9.15
N ILE A 186 13.02 1.24 -9.83
CA ILE A 186 11.79 0.63 -10.32
C ILE A 186 11.56 -0.68 -9.58
N GLY A 187 10.34 -0.90 -9.08
CA GLY A 187 10.03 -2.08 -8.29
C GLY A 187 8.66 -2.66 -8.58
N TYR A 188 8.55 -3.94 -8.32
CA TYR A 188 7.30 -4.69 -8.24
C TYR A 188 7.12 -5.17 -6.82
N LYS A 189 5.90 -5.02 -6.29
CA LYS A 189 5.52 -5.52 -4.97
C LYS A 189 4.21 -6.31 -5.09
N TYR A 190 4.15 -7.43 -4.38
CA TYR A 190 2.92 -8.18 -4.18
C TYR A 190 2.51 -8.02 -2.72
N PHE A 191 1.44 -7.29 -2.49
CA PHE A 191 0.94 -6.93 -1.16
C PHE A 191 -0.29 -7.75 -0.81
N VAL A 192 -0.36 -8.25 0.44
CA VAL A 192 -1.48 -9.04 0.95
C VAL A 192 -1.82 -8.59 2.37
N ALA A 193 -3.11 -8.37 2.61
CA ALA A 193 -3.68 -8.10 3.93
C ALA A 193 -5.08 -8.72 4.05
N ARG A 194 -5.46 -9.09 5.27
CA ARG A 194 -6.79 -9.66 5.56
C ARG A 194 -7.41 -8.95 6.74
N PRO A 195 -7.92 -7.72 6.54
CA PRO A 195 -8.59 -6.99 7.61
C PRO A 195 -10.00 -7.52 7.84
N THR A 196 -10.42 -7.48 9.10
CA THR A 196 -11.83 -7.52 9.49
C THR A 196 -12.29 -6.07 9.63
N ILE A 197 -13.19 -5.62 8.77
CA ILE A 197 -13.76 -4.28 8.79
C ILE A 197 -14.95 -4.27 9.73
N LYS A 198 -14.92 -3.36 10.69
CA LYS A 198 -16.03 -3.10 11.60
C LYS A 198 -16.87 -1.97 11.05
N GLU A 199 -18.16 -2.24 10.85
CA GLU A 199 -19.11 -1.25 10.39
C GLU A 199 -19.37 -0.19 11.47
N ASP A 200 -19.41 1.09 11.09
CA ASP A 200 -19.64 2.20 12.02
C ASP A 200 -21.11 2.32 12.47
N THR A 201 -22.01 1.45 12.02
CA THR A 201 -23.45 1.48 12.31
C THR A 201 -23.85 0.55 13.44
N PHE A 202 -25.06 0.81 13.99
CA PHE A 202 -25.70 0.13 15.13
C PHE A 202 -25.97 -1.38 14.92
N ARG A 203 -25.79 -1.91 13.69
CA ARG A 203 -25.98 -3.33 13.36
C ARG A 203 -24.71 -4.17 13.51
N GLY A 204 -23.52 -3.53 13.57
CA GLY A 204 -22.26 -4.16 13.99
C GLY A 204 -21.89 -5.44 13.23
N ASN A 205 -22.10 -5.48 11.91
CA ASN A 205 -21.62 -6.61 11.11
C ASN A 205 -20.13 -6.43 10.85
N ASP A 206 -19.36 -7.48 11.12
CA ASP A 206 -17.94 -7.54 10.76
C ASP A 206 -17.82 -8.17 9.37
N TYR A 207 -16.96 -7.58 8.52
CA TYR A 207 -16.69 -8.08 7.17
C TYR A 207 -15.23 -8.49 7.05
N ASP A 208 -14.98 -9.73 6.69
CA ASP A 208 -13.63 -10.20 6.41
C ASP A 208 -13.29 -9.94 4.94
N LEU A 209 -12.16 -9.25 4.70
CA LEU A 209 -11.67 -8.94 3.37
C LEU A 209 -10.39 -9.71 3.08
N ASP A 210 -10.29 -10.33 1.90
CA ASP A 210 -9.01 -10.83 1.36
C ASP A 210 -8.49 -9.82 0.31
N TYR A 211 -7.63 -8.90 0.77
CA TYR A 211 -7.07 -7.85 -0.07
C TYR A 211 -5.70 -8.24 -0.59
N ARG A 212 -5.56 -8.30 -1.91
CA ARG A 212 -4.31 -8.59 -2.61
C ARG A 212 -4.12 -7.60 -3.74
N ALA A 213 -2.88 -7.10 -3.88
CA ALA A 213 -2.57 -6.16 -4.93
C ALA A 213 -1.15 -6.37 -5.48
N SER A 214 -1.03 -6.22 -6.79
CA SER A 214 0.24 -6.05 -7.48
C SER A 214 0.53 -4.57 -7.64
N ILE A 215 1.75 -4.14 -7.32
CA ILE A 215 2.15 -2.73 -7.33
C ILE A 215 3.40 -2.59 -8.17
N ILE A 216 3.35 -1.70 -9.16
CA ILE A 216 4.53 -1.25 -9.91
C ILE A 216 4.89 0.13 -9.39
N SER A 217 6.12 0.31 -8.91
CA SER A 217 6.57 1.55 -8.26
C SER A 217 7.80 2.14 -8.93
N LEU A 218 7.88 3.48 -8.89
CA LEU A 218 9.03 4.27 -9.30
C LEU A 218 9.37 5.23 -8.17
N GLY A 219 10.66 5.37 -7.83
CA GLY A 219 11.04 6.19 -6.71
C GLY A 219 12.49 6.66 -6.73
N LEU A 220 12.79 7.61 -5.86
CA LEU A 220 14.12 8.14 -5.62
C LEU A 220 14.58 7.76 -4.22
N THR A 221 15.85 7.38 -4.11
CA THR A 221 16.51 7.03 -2.86
C THR A 221 17.78 7.85 -2.71
N PHE A 222 17.99 8.39 -1.51
CA PHE A 222 19.17 9.14 -1.13
C PHE A 222 19.93 8.34 -0.07
N THR A 223 21.22 8.09 -0.32
CA THR A 223 22.11 7.30 0.58
C THR A 223 23.14 8.22 1.24
N PHE A 224 23.46 7.96 2.50
CA PHE A 224 24.34 8.77 3.34
C PHE A 224 25.48 7.96 3.93
#